data_546d6da4dff9cfb14a791efd82495715
#
_entry.id   546d6da4dff9cfb14a791efd82495715
#
_cell.length_a   1.000
_cell.length_b   1.000
_cell.length_c   1.000
_cell.angle_alpha   90.00
_cell.angle_beta   90.00
_cell.angle_gamma   90.00
#
_symmetry.space_group_name_H-M   'P 1'
#
loop_
_entity.id
_entity.type
_entity.pdbx_description
1 polymer ?
#
loop_
_entity_poly.entity_id
_entity_poly.type
_entity_poly.pdbx_seq_one_letter_code
_entity_poly.pdbx_strand_id
1 'polypeptide(L)'
;MYYNGANFVNNFNIRIGSRRLEVARFPGAGASSNSSPVLEQRNSMADSQTVSAANGPRLRRTLGLWDLILYGMIVVQPTAPMPVYGIMSQRAHGHAVTTVLIAMVAMLFTAISYGRMARAYPSAGSAFTYVGSEIHPALGYVTGWGMAMDYMLNPIVCTILCSKFALNFFPEIPYPVLVFLFIALFTGLNLFGIRTSARINDTLAAAMGIVILIFLAAAARYVLRTPHDGIAFFTRPFYDPQTFSLPAVLGGTSLAVLTYIGFDGISTLSEEAENPKRNILLATVLVCLITGILASVEVYAAQLVWPSSVPFPDVDTAYVAVAGRAAGHWLFSLINVTLLVATVGSGMGSQLGAARLLYGMGRGNAIPKSFFGAIEPKRRIPRNNVLFVGVFALIGTTFLTFERAAELWNFGALLAFKGVNAASFTRYFLRERKKDLSNFLVPILGFTVCFLLWLNLSRPAKIAGVAWMALGIGYGAIKTHGFKSELVSFEIPDEADGAAGAAS
;
A
#
# COMPACT_ATOMS: atom_id res chain seq x y z
N MET A 1 -5.67 -9.21 18.35
CA MET A 1 -6.41 -8.58 19.44
C MET A 1 -7.65 -7.96 18.82
N TYR A 2 -8.81 -8.50 19.15
CA TYR A 2 -10.08 -7.99 18.65
C TYR A 2 -10.26 -6.54 19.06
N TYR A 3 -10.64 -5.69 18.12
CA TYR A 3 -11.16 -4.36 18.40
C TYR A 3 -12.50 -4.56 19.12
N ASN A 4 -12.50 -4.53 20.45
CA ASN A 4 -13.72 -4.44 21.21
C ASN A 4 -14.17 -2.97 21.17
N GLY A 5 -14.85 -2.58 20.08
CA GLY A 5 -15.47 -1.26 19.91
C GLY A 5 -16.69 -1.00 20.80
N ALA A 6 -16.90 -1.77 21.85
CA ALA A 6 -18.06 -1.65 22.71
C ALA A 6 -17.97 -0.54 23.77
N ASN A 7 -16.84 0.13 23.94
CA ASN A 7 -16.66 1.09 25.04
C ASN A 7 -16.60 2.58 24.62
N PHE A 8 -16.88 2.93 23.35
CA PHE A 8 -16.85 4.35 22.93
C PHE A 8 -18.22 4.96 22.61
N VAL A 9 -19.33 4.22 22.73
CA VAL A 9 -20.67 4.70 22.34
C VAL A 9 -21.60 5.00 23.53
N ASN A 10 -21.14 4.96 24.76
CA ASN A 10 -22.03 5.14 25.93
C ASN A 10 -22.20 6.59 26.46
N ASN A 11 -21.88 7.63 25.69
CA ASN A 11 -22.10 9.01 26.18
C ASN A 11 -22.72 9.97 25.15
N PHE A 12 -23.67 9.54 24.35
CA PHE A 12 -24.58 10.50 23.70
C PHE A 12 -26.00 9.90 23.61
N ASN A 13 -26.80 10.17 24.64
CA ASN A 13 -28.25 9.96 24.64
C ASN A 13 -28.95 11.09 23.86
N ILE A 14 -29.45 10.80 22.67
CA ILE A 14 -30.51 11.59 22.05
C ILE A 14 -31.68 10.67 21.74
N ARG A 15 -32.78 10.88 22.52
CA ARG A 15 -34.12 10.28 22.36
C ARG A 15 -34.79 10.92 21.15
N ILE A 16 -35.26 10.14 20.17
CA ILE A 16 -36.33 10.54 19.26
C ILE A 16 -37.32 9.36 19.06
N GLY A 17 -38.54 9.69 19.32
CA GLY A 17 -39.82 9.07 19.31
C GLY A 17 -40.12 7.81 18.49
N SER A 18 -40.80 6.91 19.18
CA SER A 18 -41.52 5.75 18.66
C SER A 18 -42.78 6.15 17.88
N ARG A 19 -42.96 5.64 16.66
CA ARG A 19 -44.29 5.40 16.07
C ARG A 19 -44.31 4.04 15.41
N ARG A 20 -45.16 3.16 15.94
CA ARG A 20 -45.61 1.90 15.31
C ARG A 20 -46.58 2.26 14.17
N LEU A 21 -46.43 1.64 13.03
CA LEU A 21 -47.45 1.54 12.00
C LEU A 21 -47.89 0.08 11.90
N GLU A 22 -49.14 -0.16 12.25
CA GLU A 22 -49.90 -1.39 11.99
C GLU A 22 -50.20 -1.46 10.51
N VAL A 23 -49.97 -2.61 9.90
CA VAL A 23 -50.44 -2.92 8.52
C VAL A 23 -51.50 -4.03 8.64
N ALA A 24 -52.69 -3.66 8.18
CA ALA A 24 -53.89 -4.47 8.16
C ALA A 24 -53.74 -5.71 7.22
N ARG A 25 -54.31 -6.82 7.67
CA ARG A 25 -54.54 -8.04 6.86
C ARG A 25 -55.81 -7.88 6.04
N PHE A 26 -55.75 -8.31 4.77
CA PHE A 26 -56.90 -8.68 3.97
C PHE A 26 -56.86 -10.18 3.64
N PRO A 27 -58.01 -10.90 3.69
CA PRO A 27 -58.10 -12.30 3.35
C PRO A 27 -58.66 -12.54 1.96
N GLY A 28 -58.28 -13.63 1.31
CA GLY A 28 -59.16 -14.33 0.41
C GLY A 28 -58.61 -14.59 -0.99
N ALA A 29 -58.43 -15.81 -1.34
CA ALA A 29 -59.11 -16.65 -2.30
C ALA A 29 -58.19 -17.76 -2.84
N GLY A 30 -58.63 -18.98 -2.72
CA GLY A 30 -57.96 -20.19 -3.11
C GLY A 30 -57.98 -20.44 -4.64
N ALA A 31 -56.95 -21.12 -5.09
CA ALA A 31 -56.99 -21.94 -6.30
C ALA A 31 -56.00 -23.12 -6.10
N SER A 32 -56.56 -24.31 -6.09
CA SER A 32 -55.86 -25.60 -6.07
C SER A 32 -55.19 -25.86 -7.41
N SER A 33 -53.91 -26.17 -7.41
CA SER A 33 -53.29 -26.91 -8.52
C SER A 33 -52.29 -27.92 -7.96
N ASN A 34 -52.58 -29.18 -8.22
CA ASN A 34 -51.75 -30.35 -7.94
C ASN A 34 -50.40 -30.23 -8.64
N SER A 35 -49.36 -30.01 -7.92
CA SER A 35 -47.98 -30.23 -8.34
C SER A 35 -47.35 -31.37 -7.53
N SER A 36 -46.68 -32.29 -8.25
CA SER A 36 -46.13 -33.53 -7.69
C SER A 36 -45.05 -33.24 -6.64
N PRO A 37 -45.02 -34.02 -5.52
CA PRO A 37 -44.12 -33.76 -4.36
C PRO A 37 -42.61 -33.83 -4.69
N VAL A 38 -42.19 -34.39 -5.80
CA VAL A 38 -40.79 -34.52 -6.21
C VAL A 38 -40.22 -33.23 -6.76
N LEU A 39 -41.03 -32.32 -7.34
CA LEU A 39 -40.59 -31.03 -7.84
C LEU A 39 -40.47 -30.00 -6.71
N GLU A 40 -41.32 -30.07 -5.69
CA GLU A 40 -41.25 -29.18 -4.51
C GLU A 40 -40.01 -29.50 -3.67
N GLN A 41 -39.64 -30.77 -3.49
CA GLN A 41 -38.44 -31.18 -2.76
C GLN A 41 -37.15 -30.72 -3.48
N ARG A 42 -37.14 -30.72 -4.80
CA ARG A 42 -35.97 -30.29 -5.60
C ARG A 42 -35.79 -28.76 -5.59
N ASN A 43 -36.87 -28.01 -5.58
CA ASN A 43 -36.84 -26.55 -5.48
C ASN A 43 -36.49 -26.09 -4.05
N SER A 44 -37.00 -26.80 -3.01
CA SER A 44 -36.64 -26.47 -1.62
C SER A 44 -35.18 -26.78 -1.28
N MET A 45 -34.59 -27.82 -1.90
CA MET A 45 -33.16 -28.10 -1.75
C MET A 45 -32.30 -27.11 -2.53
N ALA A 46 -32.73 -26.66 -3.71
CA ALA A 46 -32.03 -25.63 -4.46
C ALA A 46 -32.10 -24.27 -3.75
N ASP A 47 -33.25 -23.89 -3.21
CA ASP A 47 -33.42 -22.66 -2.42
C ASP A 47 -32.68 -22.71 -1.07
N SER A 48 -32.63 -23.87 -0.40
CA SER A 48 -31.85 -24.01 0.83
C SER A 48 -30.34 -23.98 0.61
N GLN A 49 -29.85 -24.47 -0.54
CA GLN A 49 -28.44 -24.36 -0.89
C GLN A 49 -28.03 -22.95 -1.33
N THR A 50 -28.89 -22.20 -2.02
CA THR A 50 -28.64 -20.81 -2.39
C THR A 50 -28.75 -19.86 -1.19
N VAL A 51 -29.62 -20.12 -0.22
CA VAL A 51 -29.76 -19.34 1.02
C VAL A 51 -28.63 -19.67 2.01
N SER A 52 -28.10 -20.90 2.03
CA SER A 52 -26.98 -21.30 2.90
C SER A 52 -25.64 -20.70 2.45
N ALA A 53 -25.44 -20.50 1.16
CA ALA A 53 -24.22 -19.87 0.63
C ALA A 53 -24.17 -18.33 0.88
N ALA A 54 -25.29 -17.70 1.27
CA ALA A 54 -25.38 -16.27 1.53
C ALA A 54 -25.14 -15.87 3.00
N ASN A 55 -25.03 -16.83 3.95
CA ASN A 55 -24.97 -16.60 5.40
C ASN A 55 -23.65 -17.02 6.05
N GLY A 56 -22.52 -16.93 5.35
CA GLY A 56 -21.19 -17.00 5.99
C GLY A 56 -21.00 -15.81 6.94
N PRO A 57 -20.19 -15.93 8.01
CA PRO A 57 -19.89 -14.82 8.91
C PRO A 57 -19.28 -13.66 8.12
N ARG A 58 -20.03 -12.57 8.00
CA ARG A 58 -19.56 -11.35 7.33
C ARG A 58 -18.88 -10.45 8.36
N LEU A 59 -17.79 -9.79 7.94
CA LEU A 59 -17.11 -8.77 8.75
C LEU A 59 -18.09 -7.64 9.13
N ARG A 60 -17.95 -7.13 10.34
CA ARG A 60 -18.82 -6.05 10.84
C ARG A 60 -18.39 -4.73 10.20
N ARG A 61 -19.30 -4.05 9.53
CA ARG A 61 -19.06 -2.70 8.97
C ARG A 61 -19.06 -1.68 10.08
N THR A 62 -17.86 -1.27 10.50
CA THR A 62 -17.67 -0.34 11.64
C THR A 62 -16.73 0.82 11.32
N LEU A 63 -16.04 0.77 10.14
CA LEU A 63 -15.05 1.79 9.79
C LEU A 63 -15.72 2.95 9.04
N GLY A 64 -15.76 4.12 9.68
CA GLY A 64 -16.21 5.37 9.08
C GLY A 64 -15.17 5.97 8.11
N LEU A 65 -15.52 7.08 7.47
CA LEU A 65 -14.62 7.76 6.53
C LEU A 65 -13.30 8.20 7.19
N TRP A 66 -13.36 8.74 8.40
CA TRP A 66 -12.16 9.20 9.12
C TRP A 66 -11.25 8.05 9.55
N ASP A 67 -11.82 6.91 9.96
CA ASP A 67 -11.04 5.72 10.31
C ASP A 67 -10.25 5.22 9.10
N LEU A 68 -10.87 5.23 7.91
CA LEU A 68 -10.23 4.85 6.65
C LEU A 68 -9.13 5.84 6.23
N ILE A 69 -9.34 7.15 6.43
CA ILE A 69 -8.33 8.17 6.15
C ILE A 69 -7.15 8.01 7.10
N LEU A 70 -7.40 7.88 8.41
CA LEU A 70 -6.34 7.66 9.40
C LEU A 70 -5.56 6.38 9.13
N TYR A 71 -6.26 5.28 8.82
CA TYR A 71 -5.60 4.05 8.40
C TYR A 71 -4.68 4.26 7.18
N GLY A 72 -5.21 4.90 6.13
CA GLY A 72 -4.42 5.19 4.93
C GLY A 72 -3.20 6.07 5.21
N MET A 73 -3.34 7.10 6.05
CA MET A 73 -2.22 7.96 6.46
C MET A 73 -1.17 7.20 7.29
N ILE A 74 -1.58 6.24 8.11
CA ILE A 74 -0.66 5.39 8.87
C ILE A 74 0.10 4.44 7.95
N VAL A 75 -0.59 3.85 6.97
CA VAL A 75 0.01 2.89 6.01
C VAL A 75 1.00 3.58 5.08
N VAL A 76 0.62 4.73 4.52
CA VAL A 76 1.50 5.52 3.62
C VAL A 76 2.65 6.15 4.40
N GLN A 77 2.46 6.49 5.67
CA GLN A 77 3.33 7.24 6.58
C GLN A 77 3.50 8.73 6.18
N PRO A 78 3.26 9.67 7.10
CA PRO A 78 3.45 11.10 6.83
C PRO A 78 4.87 11.46 6.37
N THR A 79 5.88 10.75 6.87
CA THR A 79 7.31 10.96 6.55
C THR A 79 7.78 10.19 5.31
N ALA A 80 6.88 9.61 4.52
CA ALA A 80 7.22 8.78 3.34
C ALA A 80 8.17 9.45 2.32
N PRO A 81 8.11 10.76 2.04
CA PRO A 81 9.04 11.39 1.10
C PRO A 81 10.47 11.50 1.62
N MET A 82 10.67 11.53 2.95
CA MET A 82 11.98 11.79 3.55
C MET A 82 13.04 10.73 3.19
N PRO A 83 12.77 9.40 3.30
CA PRO A 83 13.76 8.39 2.93
C PRO A 83 14.12 8.38 1.44
N VAL A 84 13.16 8.72 0.56
CA VAL A 84 13.36 8.68 -0.89
C VAL A 84 13.86 10.00 -1.46
N TYR A 85 13.93 11.06 -0.65
CA TYR A 85 14.28 12.42 -1.07
C TYR A 85 15.62 12.48 -1.80
N GLY A 86 16.67 11.86 -1.26
CA GLY A 86 18.03 11.94 -1.83
C GLY A 86 18.13 11.31 -3.20
N ILE A 87 17.67 10.05 -3.33
CA ILE A 87 17.70 9.33 -4.62
C ILE A 87 16.81 10.02 -5.66
N MET A 88 15.64 10.53 -5.24
CA MET A 88 14.71 11.25 -6.09
C MET A 88 15.30 12.58 -6.56
N SER A 89 15.89 13.37 -5.66
CA SER A 89 16.51 14.67 -5.95
C SER A 89 17.71 14.50 -6.87
N GLN A 90 18.56 13.50 -6.63
CA GLN A 90 19.71 13.21 -7.47
C GLN A 90 19.26 12.79 -8.88
N ARG A 91 18.27 11.88 -8.97
CA ARG A 91 17.74 11.39 -10.23
C ARG A 91 17.06 12.45 -11.08
N ALA A 92 16.40 13.43 -10.41
CA ALA A 92 15.69 14.54 -11.05
C ALA A 92 16.57 15.79 -11.24
N HIS A 93 17.87 15.69 -11.00
CA HIS A 93 18.80 16.85 -11.10
C HIS A 93 18.32 18.07 -10.29
N GLY A 94 17.83 17.82 -9.06
CA GLY A 94 17.37 18.90 -8.17
C GLY A 94 15.91 19.35 -8.39
N HIS A 95 15.10 18.62 -9.16
CA HIS A 95 13.68 18.94 -9.40
C HIS A 95 12.73 18.03 -8.60
N ALA A 96 13.08 17.70 -7.35
CA ALA A 96 12.34 16.72 -6.54
C ALA A 96 10.89 17.17 -6.25
N VAL A 97 10.62 18.46 -6.05
CA VAL A 97 9.25 18.97 -5.86
C VAL A 97 8.38 18.66 -7.06
N THR A 98 8.90 18.94 -8.26
CA THR A 98 8.18 18.69 -9.52
C THR A 98 7.89 17.21 -9.70
N THR A 99 8.83 16.31 -9.32
CA THR A 99 8.61 14.86 -9.38
C THR A 99 7.49 14.41 -8.45
N VAL A 100 7.44 14.94 -7.22
CA VAL A 100 6.38 14.61 -6.24
C VAL A 100 5.02 15.11 -6.74
N LEU A 101 4.95 16.32 -7.30
CA LEU A 101 3.71 16.88 -7.84
C LEU A 101 3.19 16.07 -9.04
N ILE A 102 4.06 15.68 -9.97
CA ILE A 102 3.68 14.83 -11.10
C ILE A 102 3.22 13.45 -10.60
N ALA A 103 3.93 12.86 -9.63
CA ALA A 103 3.54 11.60 -9.01
C ALA A 103 2.17 11.73 -8.30
N MET A 104 1.90 12.84 -7.61
CA MET A 104 0.60 13.11 -6.98
C MET A 104 -0.53 13.08 -8.01
N VAL A 105 -0.38 13.78 -9.12
CA VAL A 105 -1.40 13.81 -10.17
C VAL A 105 -1.62 12.42 -10.76
N ALA A 106 -0.55 11.66 -11.03
CA ALA A 106 -0.63 10.29 -11.52
C ALA A 106 -1.36 9.36 -10.53
N MET A 107 -1.01 9.47 -9.25
CA MET A 107 -1.60 8.65 -8.20
C MET A 107 -3.04 9.05 -7.91
N LEU A 108 -3.44 10.31 -8.04
CA LEU A 108 -4.83 10.74 -7.92
C LEU A 108 -5.73 10.08 -8.97
N PHE A 109 -5.31 10.02 -10.25
CA PHE A 109 -6.06 9.29 -11.27
C PHE A 109 -6.20 7.80 -10.93
N THR A 110 -5.13 7.21 -10.44
CA THR A 110 -5.11 5.80 -10.01
C THR A 110 -5.97 5.59 -8.76
N ALA A 111 -5.92 6.49 -7.78
CA ALA A 111 -6.74 6.44 -6.56
C ALA A 111 -8.24 6.51 -6.88
N ILE A 112 -8.64 7.35 -7.85
CA ILE A 112 -10.02 7.41 -8.33
C ILE A 112 -10.43 6.08 -8.98
N SER A 113 -9.55 5.48 -9.79
CA SER A 113 -9.81 4.18 -10.42
C SER A 113 -9.93 3.07 -9.38
N TYR A 114 -9.06 3.02 -8.37
CA TYR A 114 -9.16 2.10 -7.22
C TYR A 114 -10.48 2.25 -6.47
N GLY A 115 -10.84 3.48 -6.10
CA GLY A 115 -12.08 3.74 -5.39
C GLY A 115 -13.33 3.38 -6.19
N ARG A 116 -13.30 3.56 -7.52
CA ARG A 116 -14.38 3.11 -8.43
C ARG A 116 -14.46 1.59 -8.46
N MET A 117 -13.33 0.91 -8.57
CA MET A 117 -13.29 -0.56 -8.62
C MET A 117 -13.69 -1.16 -7.27
N ALA A 118 -13.26 -0.60 -6.14
CA ALA A 118 -13.71 -1.01 -4.80
C ALA A 118 -15.23 -0.82 -4.59
N ARG A 119 -15.83 0.19 -5.24
CA ARG A 119 -17.29 0.36 -5.27
C ARG A 119 -18.00 -0.78 -5.99
N ALA A 120 -17.38 -1.27 -7.07
CA ALA A 120 -17.94 -2.35 -7.89
C ALA A 120 -17.69 -3.73 -7.27
N TYR A 121 -16.53 -3.92 -6.68
CA TYR A 121 -16.06 -5.15 -6.06
C TYR A 121 -15.56 -4.84 -4.65
N PRO A 122 -16.45 -4.78 -3.65
CA PRO A 122 -16.07 -4.53 -2.27
C PRO A 122 -15.52 -5.83 -1.64
N SER A 123 -14.31 -6.21 -2.05
CA SER A 123 -13.58 -7.39 -1.57
C SER A 123 -12.15 -7.03 -1.20
N ALA A 124 -11.54 -7.82 -0.32
CA ALA A 124 -10.16 -7.63 0.13
C ALA A 124 -9.10 -7.93 -0.95
N GLY A 125 -9.47 -8.59 -2.05
CA GLY A 125 -8.55 -9.00 -3.12
C GLY A 125 -7.98 -7.85 -3.97
N SER A 126 -8.45 -6.60 -3.79
CA SER A 126 -7.90 -5.39 -4.40
C SER A 126 -7.64 -5.53 -5.91
N ALA A 127 -6.48 -5.08 -6.41
CA ALA A 127 -6.14 -5.07 -7.85
C ALA A 127 -6.23 -6.46 -8.52
N PHE A 128 -5.85 -7.53 -7.81
CA PHE A 128 -6.00 -8.90 -8.32
C PHE A 128 -7.44 -9.18 -8.73
N THR A 129 -8.40 -8.93 -7.82
CA THR A 129 -9.83 -9.15 -8.07
C THR A 129 -10.35 -8.25 -9.18
N TYR A 130 -9.97 -6.98 -9.19
CA TYR A 130 -10.46 -6.02 -10.17
C TYR A 130 -10.06 -6.39 -11.60
N VAL A 131 -8.78 -6.72 -11.80
CA VAL A 131 -8.25 -7.09 -13.12
C VAL A 131 -8.77 -8.46 -13.55
N GLY A 132 -8.84 -9.42 -12.63
CA GLY A 132 -9.33 -10.76 -12.89
C GLY A 132 -10.80 -10.78 -13.31
N SER A 133 -11.65 -9.99 -12.64
CA SER A 133 -13.09 -9.94 -12.90
C SER A 133 -13.45 -9.11 -14.13
N GLU A 134 -12.71 -8.03 -14.40
CA GLU A 134 -13.08 -7.11 -15.48
C GLU A 134 -12.38 -7.38 -16.80
N ILE A 135 -11.18 -7.92 -16.78
CA ILE A 135 -10.41 -8.13 -18.00
C ILE A 135 -10.31 -9.63 -18.30
N HIS A 136 -9.50 -10.32 -17.51
CA HIS A 136 -9.29 -11.76 -17.66
C HIS A 136 -8.64 -12.35 -16.38
N PRO A 137 -9.08 -13.55 -15.90
CA PRO A 137 -8.51 -14.18 -14.71
C PRO A 137 -6.98 -14.35 -14.75
N ALA A 138 -6.41 -14.70 -15.91
CA ALA A 138 -4.95 -14.82 -16.05
C ALA A 138 -4.23 -13.46 -15.85
N LEU A 139 -4.82 -12.33 -16.29
CA LEU A 139 -4.26 -11.01 -16.05
C LEU A 139 -4.40 -10.59 -14.59
N GLY A 140 -5.48 -11.01 -13.92
CA GLY A 140 -5.61 -10.89 -12.47
C GLY A 140 -4.46 -11.61 -11.76
N TYR A 141 -4.18 -12.86 -12.12
CA TYR A 141 -3.04 -13.61 -11.61
C TYR A 141 -1.70 -12.88 -11.82
N VAL A 142 -1.44 -12.41 -13.04
CA VAL A 142 -0.21 -11.64 -13.35
C VAL A 142 -0.11 -10.38 -12.51
N THR A 143 -1.21 -9.68 -12.29
CA THR A 143 -1.27 -8.50 -11.43
C THR A 143 -0.98 -8.86 -9.96
N GLY A 144 -1.59 -9.92 -9.45
CA GLY A 144 -1.34 -10.44 -8.10
C GLY A 144 0.11 -10.88 -7.88
N TRP A 145 0.73 -11.51 -8.87
CA TRP A 145 2.14 -11.88 -8.83
C TRP A 145 3.06 -10.64 -8.78
N GLY A 146 2.71 -9.58 -9.52
CA GLY A 146 3.38 -8.29 -9.42
C GLY A 146 3.25 -7.67 -8.03
N MET A 147 2.08 -7.74 -7.41
CA MET A 147 1.87 -7.28 -6.02
C MET A 147 2.66 -8.11 -5.01
N ALA A 148 2.84 -9.41 -5.22
CA ALA A 148 3.65 -10.25 -4.34
C ALA A 148 5.10 -9.78 -4.28
N MET A 149 5.64 -9.26 -5.38
CA MET A 149 6.97 -8.64 -5.42
C MET A 149 7.07 -7.42 -4.50
N ASP A 150 6.05 -6.57 -4.48
CA ASP A 150 5.94 -5.40 -3.59
C ASP A 150 6.11 -5.82 -2.12
N TYR A 151 5.32 -6.77 -1.66
CA TYR A 151 5.39 -7.26 -0.27
C TYR A 151 6.74 -7.87 0.10
N MET A 152 7.43 -8.51 -0.84
CA MET A 152 8.73 -9.14 -0.59
C MET A 152 9.91 -8.17 -0.64
N LEU A 153 9.80 -7.07 -1.38
CA LEU A 153 10.86 -6.07 -1.51
C LEU A 153 10.86 -5.05 -0.37
N ASN A 154 9.71 -4.74 0.20
CA ASN A 154 9.62 -3.76 1.28
C ASN A 154 10.50 -4.11 2.50
N PRO A 155 10.56 -5.36 3.02
CA PRO A 155 11.49 -5.73 4.09
C PRO A 155 12.98 -5.48 3.73
N ILE A 156 13.36 -5.66 2.45
CA ILE A 156 14.72 -5.37 1.97
C ILE A 156 15.00 -3.87 2.08
N VAL A 157 14.09 -3.05 1.53
CA VAL A 157 14.18 -1.59 1.56
C VAL A 157 14.28 -1.08 3.00
N CYS A 158 13.40 -1.55 3.88
CA CYS A 158 13.41 -1.16 5.28
C CYS A 158 14.69 -1.57 6.00
N THR A 159 15.24 -2.74 5.71
CA THR A 159 16.51 -3.20 6.30
C THR A 159 17.67 -2.32 5.87
N ILE A 160 17.76 -1.99 4.57
CA ILE A 160 18.80 -1.09 4.05
C ILE A 160 18.72 0.27 4.75
N LEU A 161 17.53 0.87 4.79
CA LEU A 161 17.32 2.19 5.39
C LEU A 161 17.59 2.19 6.90
N CYS A 162 17.09 1.21 7.66
CA CYS A 162 17.38 1.09 9.08
C CYS A 162 18.89 1.00 9.34
N SER A 163 19.61 0.21 8.54
CA SER A 163 21.05 0.07 8.64
C SER A 163 21.76 1.39 8.35
N LYS A 164 21.32 2.14 7.34
CA LYS A 164 21.85 3.45 6.98
C LYS A 164 21.58 4.51 8.06
N PHE A 165 20.36 4.55 8.61
CA PHE A 165 20.02 5.46 9.71
C PHE A 165 20.79 5.11 11.00
N ALA A 166 21.03 3.82 11.27
CA ALA A 166 21.84 3.38 12.40
C ALA A 166 23.32 3.78 12.24
N LEU A 167 23.89 3.71 11.03
CA LEU A 167 25.26 4.15 10.76
C LEU A 167 25.49 5.64 11.08
N ASN A 168 24.46 6.48 10.99
CA ASN A 168 24.56 7.90 11.37
C ASN A 168 24.88 8.09 12.88
N PHE A 169 24.54 7.09 13.74
CA PHE A 169 24.83 7.11 15.16
C PHE A 169 26.01 6.20 15.54
N PHE A 170 26.18 5.11 14.82
CA PHE A 170 27.15 4.07 15.11
C PHE A 170 28.03 3.79 13.88
N PRO A 171 28.84 4.77 13.42
CA PRO A 171 29.65 4.62 12.21
C PRO A 171 30.73 3.54 12.33
N GLU A 172 31.08 3.12 13.55
CA GLU A 172 32.07 2.09 13.85
C GLU A 172 31.55 0.68 13.59
N ILE A 173 30.20 0.49 13.57
CA ILE A 173 29.61 -0.83 13.35
C ILE A 173 29.59 -1.11 11.84
N PRO A 174 30.18 -2.22 11.37
CA PRO A 174 30.15 -2.56 9.95
C PRO A 174 28.71 -2.70 9.41
N TYR A 175 28.43 -2.14 8.24
CA TYR A 175 27.11 -2.17 7.62
C TYR A 175 26.47 -3.58 7.56
N PRO A 176 27.18 -4.68 7.21
CA PRO A 176 26.60 -6.02 7.20
C PRO A 176 26.11 -6.51 8.56
N VAL A 177 26.76 -6.04 9.64
CA VAL A 177 26.35 -6.37 11.03
C VAL A 177 25.00 -5.71 11.34
N LEU A 178 24.82 -4.44 10.97
CA LEU A 178 23.56 -3.72 11.14
C LEU A 178 22.44 -4.36 10.32
N VAL A 179 22.71 -4.73 9.07
CA VAL A 179 21.78 -5.47 8.21
C VAL A 179 21.30 -6.75 8.91
N PHE A 180 22.24 -7.56 9.41
CA PHE A 180 21.91 -8.78 10.11
C PHE A 180 21.09 -8.51 11.39
N LEU A 181 21.45 -7.50 12.17
CA LEU A 181 20.74 -7.12 13.40
C LEU A 181 19.29 -6.70 13.11
N PHE A 182 19.04 -5.88 12.09
CA PHE A 182 17.68 -5.46 11.76
C PHE A 182 16.84 -6.59 11.20
N ILE A 183 17.39 -7.46 10.36
CA ILE A 183 16.66 -8.65 9.89
C ILE A 183 16.36 -9.60 11.04
N ALA A 184 17.33 -9.81 11.93
CA ALA A 184 17.13 -10.63 13.13
C ALA A 184 16.07 -10.01 14.05
N LEU A 185 16.05 -8.68 14.20
CA LEU A 185 15.05 -7.94 14.97
C LEU A 185 13.66 -8.14 14.37
N PHE A 186 13.47 -7.85 13.08
CA PHE A 186 12.17 -8.00 12.40
C PHE A 186 11.67 -9.45 12.47
N THR A 187 12.54 -10.39 12.13
CA THR A 187 12.23 -11.82 12.15
C THR A 187 11.91 -12.29 13.57
N GLY A 188 12.72 -11.91 14.56
CA GLY A 188 12.51 -12.26 15.95
C GLY A 188 11.18 -11.74 16.49
N LEU A 189 10.90 -10.43 16.33
CA LEU A 189 9.64 -9.83 16.78
C LEU A 189 8.41 -10.52 16.13
N ASN A 190 8.48 -10.82 14.84
CA ASN A 190 7.42 -11.53 14.15
C ASN A 190 7.26 -12.98 14.60
N LEU A 191 8.37 -13.68 14.91
CA LEU A 191 8.35 -15.04 15.47
C LEU A 191 7.80 -15.07 16.91
N PHE A 192 7.98 -14.01 17.68
CA PHE A 192 7.35 -13.86 18.98
C PHE A 192 5.87 -13.48 18.91
N GLY A 193 5.36 -13.14 17.71
CA GLY A 193 3.98 -12.72 17.51
C GLY A 193 3.69 -11.35 18.11
N ILE A 194 4.71 -10.50 18.24
CA ILE A 194 4.55 -9.13 18.74
C ILE A 194 3.83 -8.33 17.67
N ARG A 195 2.65 -7.82 18.03
CA ARG A 195 1.83 -6.97 17.16
C ARG A 195 1.87 -5.54 17.68
N THR A 196 2.08 -4.60 16.78
CA THR A 196 1.93 -3.18 17.12
C THR A 196 0.45 -2.90 17.37
N SER A 197 0.10 -2.30 18.50
CA SER A 197 -1.28 -1.92 18.75
C SER A 197 -1.68 -0.70 17.92
N ALA A 198 -2.97 -0.56 17.58
CA ALA A 198 -3.47 0.62 16.88
C ALA A 198 -3.09 1.92 17.58
N ARG A 199 -3.15 1.97 18.93
CA ARG A 199 -2.75 3.14 19.72
C ARG A 199 -1.27 3.52 19.53
N ILE A 200 -0.38 2.53 19.41
CA ILE A 200 1.04 2.79 19.14
C ILE A 200 1.20 3.38 17.75
N ASN A 201 0.52 2.85 16.74
CA ASN A 201 0.54 3.38 15.39
C ASN A 201 0.01 4.81 15.32
N ASP A 202 -1.10 5.10 15.99
CA ASP A 202 -1.70 6.45 16.06
C ASP A 202 -0.72 7.43 16.74
N THR A 203 -0.09 7.02 17.85
CA THR A 203 0.90 7.82 18.57
C THR A 203 2.13 8.09 17.70
N LEU A 204 2.62 7.09 16.96
CA LEU A 204 3.74 7.25 16.05
C LEU A 204 3.40 8.20 14.90
N ALA A 205 2.21 8.07 14.29
CA ALA A 205 1.77 8.97 13.22
C ALA A 205 1.65 10.43 13.71
N ALA A 206 1.10 10.64 14.91
CA ALA A 206 1.03 11.97 15.52
C ALA A 206 2.43 12.53 15.81
N ALA A 207 3.35 11.71 16.35
CA ALA A 207 4.73 12.11 16.59
C ALA A 207 5.46 12.48 15.29
N MET A 208 5.28 11.70 14.23
CA MET A 208 5.81 12.04 12.89
C MET A 208 5.28 13.39 12.41
N GLY A 209 3.97 13.66 12.55
CA GLY A 209 3.37 14.94 12.20
C GLY A 209 4.01 16.11 12.96
N ILE A 210 4.25 15.96 14.26
CA ILE A 210 4.93 16.99 15.07
C ILE A 210 6.37 17.20 14.58
N VAL A 211 7.10 16.12 14.28
CA VAL A 211 8.48 16.21 13.77
C VAL A 211 8.54 16.91 12.42
N ILE A 212 7.58 16.66 11.54
CA ILE A 212 7.44 17.38 10.26
C ILE A 212 7.25 18.89 10.52
N LEU A 213 6.35 19.28 11.41
CA LEU A 213 6.14 20.68 11.75
C LEU A 213 7.39 21.35 12.32
N ILE A 214 8.12 20.65 13.18
CA ILE A 214 9.41 21.13 13.71
C ILE A 214 10.43 21.33 12.58
N PHE A 215 10.53 20.36 11.66
CA PHE A 215 11.41 20.49 10.48
C PHE A 215 11.02 21.67 9.60
N LEU A 216 9.74 21.83 9.28
CA LEU A 216 9.25 22.95 8.45
C LEU A 216 9.53 24.32 9.10
N ALA A 217 9.33 24.41 10.41
CA ALA A 217 9.65 25.63 11.15
C ALA A 217 11.15 25.94 11.13
N ALA A 218 12.00 24.90 11.30
CA ALA A 218 13.45 25.03 11.23
C ALA A 218 13.93 25.43 9.82
N ALA A 219 13.38 24.80 8.78
CA ALA A 219 13.66 25.11 7.38
C ALA A 219 13.26 26.57 7.04
N ALA A 220 12.06 26.99 7.43
CA ALA A 220 11.61 28.37 7.25
C ALA A 220 12.55 29.37 7.95
N ARG A 221 12.92 29.09 9.21
CA ARG A 221 13.89 29.94 9.94
C ARG A 221 15.25 29.98 9.24
N TYR A 222 15.74 28.87 8.71
CA TYR A 222 17.00 28.79 7.98
C TYR A 222 16.94 29.66 6.72
N VAL A 223 15.90 29.51 5.91
CA VAL A 223 15.70 30.28 4.68
C VAL A 223 15.61 31.78 4.96
N LEU A 224 14.86 32.20 6.00
CA LEU A 224 14.74 33.62 6.39
C LEU A 224 16.05 34.26 6.86
N ARG A 225 17.03 33.46 7.31
CA ARG A 225 18.32 33.91 7.82
C ARG A 225 19.46 33.81 6.81
N THR A 226 19.25 33.06 5.74
CA THR A 226 20.27 32.82 4.71
C THR A 226 20.05 33.80 3.56
N PRO A 227 21.07 34.51 3.07
CA PRO A 227 20.96 35.32 1.87
C PRO A 227 20.56 34.46 0.66
N HIS A 228 19.67 34.96 -0.18
CA HIS A 228 19.20 34.27 -1.38
C HIS A 228 18.92 35.26 -2.55
N ASP A 229 18.93 34.73 -3.77
CA ASP A 229 18.79 35.46 -5.03
C ASP A 229 17.33 35.87 -5.36
N GLY A 230 16.57 36.35 -4.37
CA GLY A 230 15.19 36.80 -4.57
C GLY A 230 14.24 35.66 -5.01
N ILE A 231 13.36 35.96 -5.98
CA ILE A 231 12.31 35.02 -6.43
C ILE A 231 12.91 33.78 -7.08
N ALA A 232 14.02 33.87 -7.77
CA ALA A 232 14.65 32.74 -8.44
C ALA A 232 15.01 31.60 -7.46
N PHE A 233 15.41 31.91 -6.23
CA PHE A 233 15.68 30.93 -5.19
C PHE A 233 14.45 30.06 -4.89
N PHE A 234 13.25 30.64 -4.84
CA PHE A 234 12.01 29.93 -4.51
C PHE A 234 11.43 29.16 -5.71
N THR A 235 11.79 29.52 -6.94
CA THR A 235 11.26 28.86 -8.14
C THR A 235 12.16 27.75 -8.68
N ARG A 236 13.48 27.82 -8.42
CA ARG A 236 14.45 26.77 -8.84
C ARG A 236 14.05 25.34 -8.44
N PRO A 237 13.50 25.06 -7.24
CA PRO A 237 13.04 23.72 -6.89
C PRO A 237 11.98 23.13 -7.84
N PHE A 238 11.20 23.98 -8.49
CA PHE A 238 10.20 23.57 -9.47
C PHE A 238 10.78 23.48 -10.88
N TYR A 239 11.57 24.49 -11.27
CA TYR A 239 12.15 24.56 -12.60
C TYR A 239 13.43 25.41 -12.60
N ASP A 240 14.53 24.77 -13.02
CA ASP A 240 15.81 25.42 -13.29
C ASP A 240 16.23 25.10 -14.73
N PRO A 241 16.25 26.10 -15.63
CA PRO A 241 16.58 25.86 -17.05
C PRO A 241 17.97 25.28 -17.26
N GLN A 242 18.90 25.44 -16.31
CA GLN A 242 20.28 24.93 -16.44
C GLN A 242 20.37 23.43 -16.18
N THR A 243 19.50 22.87 -15.34
CA THR A 243 19.57 21.46 -14.92
C THR A 243 18.33 20.65 -15.33
N PHE A 244 17.28 21.30 -15.85
CA PHE A 244 16.04 20.64 -16.22
C PHE A 244 16.24 19.65 -17.38
N SER A 245 15.78 18.44 -17.14
CA SER A 245 15.72 17.36 -18.14
C SER A 245 14.45 16.56 -17.95
N LEU A 246 13.58 16.53 -18.95
CA LEU A 246 12.33 15.77 -18.87
C LEU A 246 12.56 14.28 -18.56
N PRO A 247 13.52 13.57 -19.17
CA PRO A 247 13.84 12.17 -18.79
C PRO A 247 14.28 12.04 -17.33
N ALA A 248 15.10 12.99 -16.82
CA ALA A 248 15.53 13.00 -15.42
C ALA A 248 14.36 13.22 -14.46
N VAL A 249 13.48 14.17 -14.76
CA VAL A 249 12.25 14.42 -13.98
C VAL A 249 11.33 13.20 -13.98
N LEU A 250 11.11 12.56 -15.13
CA LEU A 250 10.31 11.32 -15.21
C LEU A 250 10.96 10.17 -14.44
N GLY A 251 12.29 10.04 -14.51
CA GLY A 251 13.05 9.08 -13.71
C GLY A 251 12.93 9.32 -12.20
N GLY A 252 13.03 10.59 -11.76
CA GLY A 252 12.78 10.97 -10.37
C GLY A 252 11.31 10.77 -9.97
N THR A 253 10.37 11.06 -10.88
CA THR A 253 8.93 10.83 -10.63
C THR A 253 8.63 9.36 -10.41
N SER A 254 9.30 8.45 -11.13
CA SER A 254 9.11 7.01 -10.90
C SER A 254 9.54 6.59 -9.49
N LEU A 255 10.54 7.25 -8.89
CA LEU A 255 10.92 7.04 -7.48
C LEU A 255 9.95 7.75 -6.52
N ALA A 256 9.45 8.94 -6.88
CA ALA A 256 8.49 9.69 -6.08
C ALA A 256 7.17 8.93 -5.86
N VAL A 257 6.81 7.99 -6.73
CA VAL A 257 5.62 7.11 -6.55
C VAL A 257 5.67 6.35 -5.23
N LEU A 258 6.87 5.99 -4.73
CA LEU A 258 7.03 5.32 -3.42
C LEU A 258 6.38 6.09 -2.27
N THR A 259 6.36 7.41 -2.35
CA THR A 259 5.72 8.29 -1.35
C THR A 259 4.22 8.03 -1.22
N TYR A 260 3.60 7.44 -2.22
CA TYR A 260 2.15 7.20 -2.28
C TYR A 260 1.77 5.74 -2.08
N ILE A 261 2.68 4.79 -2.22
CA ILE A 261 2.37 3.36 -2.08
C ILE A 261 1.80 3.11 -0.68
N GLY A 262 0.64 2.43 -0.65
CA GLY A 262 -0.11 2.17 0.58
C GLY A 262 -1.54 2.73 0.54
N PHE A 263 -1.85 3.74 -0.31
CA PHE A 263 -3.22 4.25 -0.45
C PHE A 263 -4.18 3.17 -0.96
N ASP A 264 -3.69 2.25 -1.77
CA ASP A 264 -4.43 1.11 -2.31
C ASP A 264 -4.84 0.11 -1.22
N GLY A 265 -4.09 0.04 -0.12
CA GLY A 265 -4.42 -0.76 1.06
C GLY A 265 -5.79 -0.41 1.68
N ILE A 266 -6.28 0.85 1.51
CA ILE A 266 -7.62 1.24 1.95
C ILE A 266 -8.70 0.40 1.25
N SER A 267 -8.46 -0.01 0.00
CA SER A 267 -9.41 -0.81 -0.77
C SER A 267 -9.62 -2.20 -0.20
N THR A 268 -8.64 -2.75 0.53
CA THR A 268 -8.74 -4.06 1.19
C THR A 268 -9.70 -4.04 2.39
N LEU A 269 -10.00 -2.87 2.96
CA LEU A 269 -10.96 -2.67 4.04
C LEU A 269 -12.41 -2.48 3.56
N SER A 270 -12.69 -2.73 2.28
CA SER A 270 -14.01 -2.50 1.69
C SER A 270 -15.14 -3.28 2.37
N GLU A 271 -14.84 -4.45 2.96
CA GLU A 271 -15.83 -5.30 3.65
C GLU A 271 -16.18 -4.77 5.04
N GLU A 272 -15.24 -4.07 5.70
CA GLU A 272 -15.39 -3.49 7.04
C GLU A 272 -15.87 -2.03 7.03
N ALA A 273 -15.86 -1.38 5.87
CA ALA A 273 -16.21 0.03 5.72
C ALA A 273 -17.72 0.27 5.82
N GLU A 274 -18.12 1.30 6.57
CA GLU A 274 -19.45 1.89 6.47
C GLU A 274 -19.59 2.59 5.12
N ASN A 275 -20.72 2.33 4.41
CA ASN A 275 -20.97 2.89 3.08
C ASN A 275 -19.75 2.73 2.11
N PRO A 276 -19.25 1.51 1.88
CA PRO A 276 -17.98 1.28 1.16
C PRO A 276 -17.97 1.95 -0.22
N LYS A 277 -19.14 2.02 -0.88
CA LYS A 277 -19.30 2.66 -2.20
C LYS A 277 -18.92 4.14 -2.23
N ARG A 278 -19.01 4.84 -1.09
CA ARG A 278 -18.66 6.26 -0.95
C ARG A 278 -17.34 6.44 -0.21
N ASN A 279 -17.23 5.80 0.97
CA ASN A 279 -16.14 6.07 1.91
C ASN A 279 -14.79 5.58 1.41
N ILE A 280 -14.72 4.43 0.74
CA ILE A 280 -13.46 3.92 0.16
C ILE A 280 -12.94 4.88 -0.92
N LEU A 281 -13.79 5.30 -1.87
CA LEU A 281 -13.38 6.24 -2.91
C LEU A 281 -12.87 7.57 -2.31
N LEU A 282 -13.62 8.14 -1.36
CA LEU A 282 -13.24 9.40 -0.75
C LEU A 282 -11.96 9.26 0.07
N ALA A 283 -11.84 8.20 0.89
CA ALA A 283 -10.64 7.96 1.69
C ALA A 283 -9.39 7.77 0.82
N THR A 284 -9.48 6.95 -0.22
CA THR A 284 -8.36 6.68 -1.13
C THR A 284 -7.87 7.96 -1.83
N VAL A 285 -8.80 8.78 -2.33
CA VAL A 285 -8.47 10.05 -3.00
C VAL A 285 -7.95 11.09 -2.01
N LEU A 286 -8.59 11.23 -0.84
CA LEU A 286 -8.16 12.20 0.17
C LEU A 286 -6.80 11.85 0.76
N VAL A 287 -6.52 10.58 1.06
CA VAL A 287 -5.19 10.14 1.53
C VAL A 287 -4.13 10.46 0.50
N CYS A 288 -4.37 10.13 -0.78
CA CYS A 288 -3.43 10.45 -1.86
C CYS A 288 -3.18 11.96 -1.97
N LEU A 289 -4.23 12.78 -1.88
CA LEU A 289 -4.13 14.24 -1.96
C LEU A 289 -3.39 14.83 -0.75
N ILE A 290 -3.79 14.44 0.48
CA ILE A 290 -3.17 14.94 1.72
C ILE A 290 -1.70 14.56 1.75
N THR A 291 -1.36 13.31 1.46
CA THR A 291 0.03 12.83 1.37
C THR A 291 0.81 13.62 0.32
N GLY A 292 0.22 13.84 -0.87
CA GLY A 292 0.89 14.55 -1.94
C GLY A 292 1.18 16.01 -1.62
N ILE A 293 0.25 16.71 -0.98
CA ILE A 293 0.45 18.08 -0.52
C ILE A 293 1.53 18.14 0.56
N LEU A 294 1.43 17.26 1.57
CA LEU A 294 2.38 17.20 2.67
C LEU A 294 3.79 16.90 2.15
N ALA A 295 3.93 15.87 1.32
CA ALA A 295 5.20 15.49 0.71
C ALA A 295 5.79 16.60 -0.16
N SER A 296 4.96 17.34 -0.92
CA SER A 296 5.42 18.48 -1.73
C SER A 296 5.99 19.59 -0.86
N VAL A 297 5.33 19.89 0.27
CA VAL A 297 5.80 20.91 1.22
C VAL A 297 7.10 20.47 1.90
N GLU A 298 7.20 19.22 2.33
CA GLU A 298 8.40 18.66 2.97
C GLU A 298 9.60 18.68 2.01
N VAL A 299 9.41 18.21 0.78
CA VAL A 299 10.46 18.16 -0.25
C VAL A 299 10.85 19.55 -0.68
N TYR A 300 9.90 20.48 -0.83
CA TYR A 300 10.17 21.87 -1.15
C TYR A 300 11.03 22.55 -0.07
N ALA A 301 10.64 22.39 1.20
CA ALA A 301 11.42 22.93 2.32
C ALA A 301 12.84 22.34 2.35
N ALA A 302 12.96 21.03 2.08
CA ALA A 302 14.27 20.37 2.02
C ALA A 302 15.16 20.92 0.89
N GLN A 303 14.60 21.17 -0.30
CA GLN A 303 15.34 21.74 -1.44
C GLN A 303 15.77 23.20 -1.21
N LEU A 304 14.97 23.99 -0.49
CA LEU A 304 15.35 25.36 -0.12
C LEU A 304 16.52 25.38 0.89
N VAL A 305 16.60 24.37 1.76
CA VAL A 305 17.71 24.23 2.72
C VAL A 305 18.97 23.70 2.05
N TRP A 306 18.84 22.75 1.11
CA TRP A 306 19.97 22.08 0.48
C TRP A 306 20.03 22.36 -1.02
N PRO A 307 20.97 23.21 -1.48
CA PRO A 307 21.11 23.52 -2.90
C PRO A 307 21.45 22.28 -3.73
N SER A 308 20.87 22.19 -4.92
CA SER A 308 21.10 21.07 -5.84
C SER A 308 22.56 20.93 -6.32
N SER A 309 23.34 22.02 -6.23
CA SER A 309 24.77 22.04 -6.57
C SER A 309 25.67 21.36 -5.55
N VAL A 310 25.16 21.09 -4.33
CA VAL A 310 25.94 20.48 -3.24
C VAL A 310 25.60 19.00 -3.16
N PRO A 311 26.56 18.09 -3.35
CA PRO A 311 26.30 16.65 -3.21
C PRO A 311 25.93 16.30 -1.77
N PHE A 312 25.06 15.28 -1.62
CA PHE A 312 24.74 14.76 -0.29
C PHE A 312 25.91 13.91 0.25
N PRO A 313 26.19 13.95 1.56
CA PRO A 313 27.17 13.06 2.19
C PRO A 313 26.84 11.58 1.98
N ASP A 314 25.56 11.23 2.16
CA ASP A 314 24.98 9.94 1.79
C ASP A 314 23.59 10.22 1.19
N VAL A 315 23.36 9.72 -0.01
CA VAL A 315 22.10 9.94 -0.75
C VAL A 315 20.94 9.21 -0.07
N ASP A 316 21.19 8.06 0.55
CA ASP A 316 20.16 7.25 1.21
C ASP A 316 19.65 7.89 2.52
N THR A 317 20.46 8.79 3.13
CA THR A 317 20.11 9.52 4.36
C THR A 317 20.10 11.03 4.14
N ALA A 318 19.96 11.50 2.91
CA ALA A 318 20.06 12.90 2.53
C ALA A 318 19.15 13.82 3.33
N TYR A 319 17.91 13.42 3.61
CA TYR A 319 16.97 14.25 4.37
C TYR A 319 17.44 14.54 5.80
N VAL A 320 18.14 13.56 6.41
CA VAL A 320 18.76 13.73 7.75
C VAL A 320 19.86 14.77 7.69
N ALA A 321 20.68 14.76 6.64
CA ALA A 321 21.71 15.79 6.41
C ALA A 321 21.11 17.18 6.19
N VAL A 322 19.99 17.27 5.44
CA VAL A 322 19.23 18.51 5.28
C VAL A 322 18.75 19.05 6.62
N ALA A 323 18.20 18.20 7.48
CA ALA A 323 17.75 18.60 8.81
C ALA A 323 18.91 19.12 9.65
N GLY A 324 20.08 18.46 9.58
CA GLY A 324 21.30 18.92 10.23
C GLY A 324 21.76 20.31 9.76
N ARG A 325 21.65 20.59 8.46
CA ARG A 325 21.94 21.91 7.90
C ARG A 325 20.94 22.99 8.34
N ALA A 326 19.65 22.63 8.48
CA ALA A 326 18.59 23.56 8.86
C ALA A 326 18.71 24.05 10.30
N ALA A 327 19.05 23.16 11.25
CA ALA A 327 19.06 23.52 12.68
C ALA A 327 20.14 22.81 13.51
N GLY A 328 21.14 22.21 12.90
CA GLY A 328 22.25 21.56 13.60
C GLY A 328 21.96 20.14 14.06
N HIS A 329 22.87 19.62 14.89
CA HIS A 329 22.90 18.18 15.25
C HIS A 329 21.65 17.68 15.97
N TRP A 330 20.96 18.51 16.72
CA TRP A 330 19.74 18.11 17.43
C TRP A 330 18.61 17.74 16.45
N LEU A 331 18.43 18.52 15.37
CA LEU A 331 17.38 18.22 14.37
C LEU A 331 17.80 17.05 13.46
N PHE A 332 19.12 16.96 13.14
CA PHE A 332 19.69 15.76 12.51
C PHE A 332 19.30 14.50 13.30
N SER A 333 19.58 14.47 14.61
CA SER A 333 19.29 13.32 15.48
C SER A 333 17.80 13.04 15.60
N LEU A 334 16.97 14.09 15.75
CA LEU A 334 15.52 13.94 15.85
C LEU A 334 14.92 13.30 14.60
N ILE A 335 15.25 13.81 13.40
CA ILE A 335 14.79 13.26 12.13
C ILE A 335 15.32 11.84 11.94
N ASN A 336 16.61 11.59 12.21
CA ASN A 336 17.23 10.27 12.06
C ASN A 336 16.56 9.21 12.95
N VAL A 337 16.29 9.51 14.22
CA VAL A 337 15.57 8.61 15.15
C VAL A 337 14.14 8.39 14.66
N THR A 338 13.45 9.44 14.23
CA THR A 338 12.08 9.33 13.75
C THR A 338 11.99 8.41 12.53
N LEU A 339 12.87 8.59 11.55
CA LEU A 339 12.92 7.75 10.36
C LEU A 339 13.33 6.32 10.68
N LEU A 340 14.28 6.11 11.59
CA LEU A 340 14.68 4.78 12.05
C LEU A 340 13.50 4.04 12.69
N VAL A 341 12.79 4.68 13.63
CA VAL A 341 11.64 4.06 14.32
C VAL A 341 10.50 3.77 13.34
N ALA A 342 10.18 4.73 12.44
CA ALA A 342 9.17 4.56 11.41
C ALA A 342 9.49 3.37 10.49
N THR A 343 10.75 3.29 10.04
CA THR A 343 11.21 2.24 9.13
C THR A 343 11.26 0.87 9.82
N VAL A 344 11.61 0.79 11.11
CA VAL A 344 11.52 -0.46 11.89
C VAL A 344 10.09 -0.96 11.94
N GLY A 345 9.11 -0.09 12.21
CA GLY A 345 7.69 -0.44 12.21
C GLY A 345 7.22 -0.96 10.85
N SER A 346 7.60 -0.26 9.77
CA SER A 346 7.29 -0.65 8.40
C SER A 346 7.92 -2.00 8.02
N GLY A 347 9.20 -2.20 8.31
CA GLY A 347 9.94 -3.43 8.00
C GLY A 347 9.36 -4.66 8.71
N MET A 348 9.00 -4.51 9.98
CA MET A 348 8.34 -5.56 10.75
C MET A 348 6.96 -5.89 10.18
N GLY A 349 6.16 -4.87 9.89
CA GLY A 349 4.80 -5.05 9.33
C GLY A 349 4.82 -5.67 7.94
N SER A 350 5.69 -5.21 7.06
CA SER A 350 5.80 -5.72 5.69
C SER A 350 6.33 -7.16 5.64
N GLN A 351 7.28 -7.53 6.49
CA GLN A 351 7.74 -8.92 6.60
C GLN A 351 6.60 -9.86 7.02
N LEU A 352 5.78 -9.44 7.99
CA LEU A 352 4.61 -10.21 8.39
C LEU A 352 3.57 -10.29 7.29
N GLY A 353 3.32 -9.18 6.57
CA GLY A 353 2.44 -9.12 5.42
C GLY A 353 2.86 -10.09 4.31
N ALA A 354 4.16 -10.08 3.94
CA ALA A 354 4.73 -11.03 3.00
C ALA A 354 4.57 -12.48 3.45
N ALA A 355 4.84 -12.77 4.73
CA ALA A 355 4.70 -14.11 5.29
C ALA A 355 3.24 -14.61 5.26
N ARG A 356 2.26 -13.73 5.50
CA ARG A 356 0.83 -14.06 5.41
C ARG A 356 0.38 -14.28 3.97
N LEU A 357 0.86 -13.47 3.02
CA LEU A 357 0.60 -13.67 1.61
C LEU A 357 1.08 -15.06 1.15
N LEU A 358 2.34 -15.41 1.47
CA LEU A 358 2.90 -16.73 1.18
C LEU A 358 2.11 -17.86 1.86
N TYR A 359 1.61 -17.64 3.08
CA TYR A 359 0.75 -18.61 3.76
C TYR A 359 -0.57 -18.81 3.02
N GLY A 360 -1.23 -17.74 2.59
CA GLY A 360 -2.45 -17.83 1.79
C GLY A 360 -2.23 -18.61 0.50
N MET A 361 -1.14 -18.32 -0.22
CA MET A 361 -0.74 -19.05 -1.43
C MET A 361 -0.44 -20.54 -1.12
N GLY A 362 0.23 -20.84 -0.02
CA GLY A 362 0.54 -22.20 0.41
C GLY A 362 -0.73 -22.98 0.80
N ARG A 363 -1.65 -22.36 1.55
CA ARG A 363 -2.95 -22.95 1.92
C ARG A 363 -3.78 -23.30 0.69
N GLY A 364 -3.84 -22.39 -0.29
CA GLY A 364 -4.48 -22.58 -1.58
C GLY A 364 -3.75 -23.54 -2.53
N ASN A 365 -2.67 -24.20 -2.06
CA ASN A 365 -1.82 -25.08 -2.87
C ASN A 365 -1.23 -24.40 -4.12
N ALA A 366 -1.11 -23.08 -4.09
CA ALA A 366 -0.48 -22.30 -5.13
C ALA A 366 1.03 -22.50 -5.16
N ILE A 367 1.65 -22.56 -3.99
CA ILE A 367 3.04 -22.92 -3.73
C ILE A 367 3.07 -24.11 -2.78
N PRO A 368 4.19 -24.80 -2.55
CA PRO A 368 4.24 -26.03 -1.76
C PRO A 368 3.56 -25.91 -0.39
N LYS A 369 2.40 -26.58 -0.23
CA LYS A 369 1.55 -26.49 0.95
C LYS A 369 2.25 -26.96 2.23
N SER A 370 3.11 -27.98 2.14
CA SER A 370 3.84 -28.54 3.27
C SER A 370 4.76 -27.54 3.97
N PHE A 371 5.32 -26.60 3.23
CA PHE A 371 6.23 -25.57 3.76
C PHE A 371 5.49 -24.25 4.01
N PHE A 372 4.85 -23.71 2.97
CA PHE A 372 4.25 -22.37 3.01
C PHE A 372 2.87 -22.35 3.67
N GLY A 373 2.11 -23.46 3.62
CA GLY A 373 0.79 -23.60 4.24
C GLY A 373 0.83 -24.04 5.71
N ALA A 374 2.02 -24.12 6.32
CA ALA A 374 2.18 -24.54 7.72
C ALA A 374 2.06 -23.37 8.70
N ILE A 375 1.30 -23.59 9.78
CA ILE A 375 1.19 -22.65 10.92
C ILE A 375 1.80 -23.30 12.16
N GLU A 376 2.55 -22.53 12.93
CA GLU A 376 3.03 -22.95 14.25
C GLU A 376 1.87 -23.04 15.25
N PRO A 377 1.60 -24.21 15.90
CA PRO A 377 0.41 -24.39 16.72
C PRO A 377 0.32 -23.48 17.94
N LYS A 378 1.47 -23.19 18.61
CA LYS A 378 1.51 -22.40 19.86
C LYS A 378 1.17 -20.92 19.65
N ARG A 379 1.80 -20.28 18.66
CA ARG A 379 1.68 -18.83 18.41
C ARG A 379 0.76 -18.49 17.26
N ARG A 380 0.31 -19.50 16.52
CA ARG A 380 -0.56 -19.38 15.32
C ARG A 380 0.01 -18.39 14.28
N ILE A 381 1.31 -18.49 14.02
CA ILE A 381 2.03 -17.67 13.05
C ILE A 381 2.58 -18.55 11.92
N PRO A 382 2.72 -18.03 10.69
CA PRO A 382 3.34 -18.75 9.58
C PRO A 382 4.88 -18.70 9.70
N ARG A 383 5.42 -19.43 10.70
CA ARG A 383 6.83 -19.41 11.09
C ARG A 383 7.79 -19.61 9.90
N ASN A 384 7.52 -20.61 9.06
CA ASN A 384 8.38 -20.93 7.92
C ASN A 384 8.46 -19.76 6.95
N ASN A 385 7.33 -19.07 6.74
CA ASN A 385 7.24 -17.94 5.81
C ASN A 385 7.95 -16.72 6.36
N VAL A 386 7.84 -16.44 7.67
CA VAL A 386 8.58 -15.36 8.33
C VAL A 386 10.09 -15.57 8.18
N LEU A 387 10.57 -16.80 8.43
CA LEU A 387 11.98 -17.16 8.22
C LEU A 387 12.39 -17.04 6.76
N PHE A 388 11.56 -17.55 5.84
CA PHE A 388 11.83 -17.46 4.41
C PHE A 388 11.98 -16.00 3.93
N VAL A 389 11.05 -15.12 4.33
CA VAL A 389 11.13 -13.68 3.98
C VAL A 389 12.34 -13.03 4.64
N GLY A 390 12.70 -13.40 5.88
CA GLY A 390 13.92 -12.92 6.54
C GLY A 390 15.19 -13.31 5.78
N VAL A 391 15.31 -14.58 5.37
CA VAL A 391 16.45 -15.05 4.55
C VAL A 391 16.45 -14.37 3.17
N PHE A 392 15.28 -14.24 2.54
CA PHE A 392 15.16 -13.52 1.26
C PHE A 392 15.60 -12.06 1.39
N ALA A 393 15.21 -11.38 2.49
CA ALA A 393 15.65 -10.02 2.76
C ALA A 393 17.16 -9.93 3.01
N LEU A 394 17.75 -10.89 3.72
CA LEU A 394 19.20 -10.94 3.94
C LEU A 394 19.97 -11.08 2.61
N ILE A 395 19.52 -12.00 1.76
CA ILE A 395 20.11 -12.18 0.42
C ILE A 395 19.91 -10.90 -0.41
N GLY A 396 18.70 -10.35 -0.44
CA GLY A 396 18.38 -9.16 -1.23
C GLY A 396 19.25 -7.95 -0.85
N THR A 397 19.48 -7.72 0.44
CA THR A 397 20.30 -6.59 0.93
C THR A 397 21.78 -6.72 0.58
N THR A 398 22.27 -7.90 0.23
CA THR A 398 23.67 -8.08 -0.22
C THR A 398 23.87 -7.71 -1.70
N PHE A 399 22.80 -7.78 -2.51
CA PHE A 399 22.87 -7.56 -3.97
C PHE A 399 22.22 -6.25 -4.41
N LEU A 400 21.31 -5.70 -3.61
CA LEU A 400 20.52 -4.52 -3.98
C LEU A 400 20.98 -3.29 -3.18
N THR A 401 21.16 -2.18 -3.87
CA THR A 401 21.22 -0.85 -3.27
C THR A 401 19.80 -0.37 -2.97
N PHE A 402 19.64 0.65 -2.10
CA PHE A 402 18.34 1.24 -1.82
C PHE A 402 17.61 1.68 -3.11
N GLU A 403 18.29 2.41 -3.99
CA GLU A 403 17.70 2.87 -5.25
C GLU A 403 17.19 1.70 -6.13
N ARG A 404 17.99 0.63 -6.28
CA ARG A 404 17.59 -0.54 -7.09
C ARG A 404 16.42 -1.30 -6.47
N ALA A 405 16.42 -1.47 -5.15
CA ALA A 405 15.33 -2.10 -4.43
C ALA A 405 14.03 -1.27 -4.55
N ALA A 406 14.13 0.05 -4.41
CA ALA A 406 13.05 1.00 -4.58
C ALA A 406 12.46 0.99 -5.99
N GLU A 407 13.30 1.01 -7.03
CA GLU A 407 12.84 0.92 -8.42
C GLU A 407 12.17 -0.43 -8.74
N LEU A 408 12.69 -1.53 -8.20
CA LEU A 408 12.11 -2.85 -8.39
C LEU A 408 10.77 -2.97 -7.64
N TRP A 409 10.66 -2.36 -6.46
CA TRP A 409 9.39 -2.23 -5.74
C TRP A 409 8.35 -1.47 -6.57
N ASN A 410 8.72 -0.31 -7.13
CA ASN A 410 7.85 0.45 -8.04
C ASN A 410 7.45 -0.31 -9.31
N PHE A 411 8.30 -1.23 -9.81
CA PHE A 411 7.95 -2.06 -10.96
C PHE A 411 6.65 -2.84 -10.71
N GLY A 412 6.54 -3.50 -9.56
CA GLY A 412 5.37 -4.27 -9.17
C GLY A 412 4.14 -3.40 -8.91
N ALA A 413 4.30 -2.30 -8.15
CA ALA A 413 3.23 -1.37 -7.84
C ALA A 413 2.65 -0.70 -9.11
N LEU A 414 3.50 -0.18 -9.99
CA LEU A 414 3.07 0.44 -11.25
C LEU A 414 2.40 -0.57 -12.20
N LEU A 415 2.78 -1.85 -12.15
CA LEU A 415 2.09 -2.90 -12.90
C LEU A 415 0.65 -3.08 -12.39
N ALA A 416 0.46 -3.17 -11.07
CA ALA A 416 -0.86 -3.27 -10.46
C ALA A 416 -1.71 -2.02 -10.75
N PHE A 417 -1.15 -0.83 -10.64
CA PHE A 417 -1.82 0.43 -10.91
C PHE A 417 -2.30 0.55 -12.36
N LYS A 418 -1.48 0.13 -13.33
CA LYS A 418 -1.90 0.01 -14.74
C LYS A 418 -3.07 -0.96 -14.89
N GLY A 419 -3.00 -2.11 -14.24
CA GLY A 419 -4.05 -3.12 -14.26
C GLY A 419 -5.38 -2.56 -13.75
N VAL A 420 -5.39 -1.87 -12.62
CA VAL A 420 -6.61 -1.27 -12.04
C VAL A 420 -7.18 -0.15 -12.91
N ASN A 421 -6.34 0.70 -13.48
CA ASN A 421 -6.79 1.72 -14.43
C ASN A 421 -7.42 1.08 -15.67
N ALA A 422 -6.82 0.03 -16.23
CA ALA A 422 -7.38 -0.72 -17.35
C ALA A 422 -8.71 -1.40 -16.99
N ALA A 423 -8.81 -2.00 -15.81
CA ALA A 423 -10.03 -2.62 -15.31
C ALA A 423 -11.16 -1.58 -15.14
N SER A 424 -10.85 -0.41 -14.58
CA SER A 424 -11.80 0.70 -14.43
C SER A 424 -12.32 1.19 -15.78
N PHE A 425 -11.43 1.35 -16.78
CA PHE A 425 -11.81 1.71 -18.14
C PHE A 425 -12.73 0.65 -18.78
N THR A 426 -12.31 -0.63 -18.68
CA THR A 426 -13.09 -1.76 -19.25
C THR A 426 -14.50 -1.80 -18.66
N ARG A 427 -14.62 -1.68 -17.34
CA ARG A 427 -15.92 -1.72 -16.68
C ARG A 427 -16.81 -0.55 -17.08
N TYR A 428 -16.39 0.67 -16.77
CA TYR A 428 -17.27 1.83 -16.84
C TYR A 428 -17.47 2.35 -18.26
N PHE A 429 -16.41 2.39 -19.07
CA PHE A 429 -16.48 2.93 -20.41
C PHE A 429 -16.90 1.90 -21.46
N LEU A 430 -16.33 0.69 -21.43
CA LEU A 430 -16.60 -0.34 -22.44
C LEU A 430 -17.86 -1.16 -22.13
N ARG A 431 -17.98 -1.72 -20.90
CA ARG A 431 -19.08 -2.64 -20.55
C ARG A 431 -20.35 -1.90 -20.14
N GLU A 432 -20.28 -0.96 -19.20
CA GLU A 432 -21.45 -0.20 -18.75
C GLU A 432 -21.83 0.92 -19.71
N ARG A 433 -21.01 1.18 -20.75
CA ARG A 433 -21.22 2.20 -21.78
C ARG A 433 -21.50 3.61 -21.22
N LYS A 434 -21.02 3.92 -20.04
CA LYS A 434 -21.07 5.25 -19.44
C LYS A 434 -20.02 6.13 -20.10
N LYS A 435 -20.34 6.72 -21.25
CA LYS A 435 -19.43 7.52 -22.08
C LYS A 435 -19.17 8.93 -21.53
N ASP A 436 -19.16 9.07 -20.22
CA ASP A 436 -18.77 10.32 -19.57
C ASP A 436 -17.26 10.57 -19.74
N LEU A 437 -16.88 11.82 -19.93
CA LEU A 437 -15.49 12.23 -20.08
C LEU A 437 -14.61 11.77 -18.91
N SER A 438 -15.16 11.75 -17.70
CA SER A 438 -14.48 11.27 -16.49
C SER A 438 -14.19 9.77 -16.53
N ASN A 439 -15.09 8.94 -17.10
CA ASN A 439 -14.90 7.50 -17.23
C ASN A 439 -13.92 7.12 -18.35
N PHE A 440 -13.64 8.06 -19.25
CA PHE A 440 -12.64 7.93 -20.29
C PHE A 440 -11.28 8.46 -19.84
N LEU A 441 -11.20 9.75 -19.46
CA LEU A 441 -9.95 10.44 -19.21
C LEU A 441 -9.22 9.92 -17.95
N VAL A 442 -9.92 9.74 -16.83
CA VAL A 442 -9.28 9.37 -15.56
C VAL A 442 -8.50 8.06 -15.69
N PRO A 443 -9.10 6.93 -16.13
CA PRO A 443 -8.35 5.68 -16.22
C PRO A 443 -7.30 5.68 -17.33
N ILE A 444 -7.54 6.38 -18.47
CA ILE A 444 -6.53 6.47 -19.53
C ILE A 444 -5.32 7.30 -19.07
N LEU A 445 -5.53 8.45 -18.45
CA LEU A 445 -4.43 9.26 -17.92
C LEU A 445 -3.68 8.51 -16.82
N GLY A 446 -4.41 7.86 -15.89
CA GLY A 446 -3.79 7.02 -14.87
C GLY A 446 -2.95 5.89 -15.46
N PHE A 447 -3.48 5.16 -16.43
CA PHE A 447 -2.75 4.11 -17.14
C PHE A 447 -1.52 4.66 -17.86
N THR A 448 -1.69 5.73 -18.67
CA THR A 448 -0.62 6.30 -19.49
C THR A 448 0.52 6.82 -18.63
N VAL A 449 0.22 7.56 -17.56
CA VAL A 449 1.28 8.09 -16.69
C VAL A 449 1.98 6.95 -15.95
N CYS A 450 1.25 5.99 -15.36
CA CYS A 450 1.87 4.82 -14.74
C CYS A 450 2.73 4.02 -15.75
N PHE A 451 2.31 3.91 -17.00
CA PHE A 451 3.08 3.24 -18.06
C PHE A 451 4.35 4.01 -18.42
N LEU A 452 4.27 5.33 -18.57
CA LEU A 452 5.43 6.19 -18.84
C LEU A 452 6.43 6.12 -17.68
N LEU A 453 5.97 6.18 -16.42
CA LEU A 453 6.84 6.04 -15.26
C LEU A 453 7.51 4.67 -15.21
N TRP A 454 6.76 3.61 -15.51
CA TRP A 454 7.28 2.25 -15.59
C TRP A 454 8.35 2.09 -16.68
N LEU A 455 8.20 2.76 -17.83
CA LEU A 455 9.21 2.79 -18.89
C LEU A 455 10.47 3.56 -18.48
N ASN A 456 10.37 4.52 -17.55
CA ASN A 456 11.50 5.32 -17.06
C ASN A 456 12.24 4.68 -15.86
N LEU A 457 11.80 3.51 -15.37
CA LEU A 457 12.60 2.72 -14.43
C LEU A 457 13.94 2.32 -15.06
N SER A 458 14.96 2.12 -14.23
CA SER A 458 16.28 1.72 -14.69
C SER A 458 16.26 0.38 -15.45
N ARG A 459 17.24 0.18 -16.33
CA ARG A 459 17.37 -1.10 -17.06
C ARG A 459 17.50 -2.30 -16.12
N PRO A 460 18.33 -2.28 -15.03
CA PRO A 460 18.39 -3.39 -14.09
C PRO A 460 17.06 -3.72 -13.43
N ALA A 461 16.30 -2.71 -13.00
CA ALA A 461 14.97 -2.92 -12.38
C ALA A 461 13.97 -3.54 -13.37
N LYS A 462 13.99 -3.09 -14.64
CA LYS A 462 13.13 -3.67 -15.68
C LYS A 462 13.50 -5.13 -15.97
N ILE A 463 14.78 -5.44 -16.09
CA ILE A 463 15.25 -6.83 -16.36
C ILE A 463 14.85 -7.74 -15.20
N ALA A 464 15.12 -7.34 -13.95
CA ALA A 464 14.78 -8.12 -12.77
C ALA A 464 13.24 -8.27 -12.61
N GLY A 465 12.50 -7.20 -12.84
CA GLY A 465 11.04 -7.22 -12.80
C GLY A 465 10.42 -8.11 -13.88
N VAL A 466 10.91 -8.05 -15.12
CA VAL A 466 10.47 -8.93 -16.21
C VAL A 466 10.84 -10.39 -15.91
N ALA A 467 12.04 -10.66 -15.38
CA ALA A 467 12.42 -12.01 -14.96
C ALA A 467 11.49 -12.56 -13.87
N TRP A 468 11.16 -11.73 -12.86
CA TRP A 468 10.17 -12.09 -11.83
C TRP A 468 8.81 -12.41 -12.45
N MET A 469 8.32 -11.58 -13.36
CA MET A 469 7.05 -11.81 -14.04
C MET A 469 7.08 -13.08 -14.90
N ALA A 470 8.17 -13.33 -15.62
CA ALA A 470 8.34 -14.54 -16.41
C ALA A 470 8.31 -15.81 -15.55
N LEU A 471 8.94 -15.77 -14.36
CA LEU A 471 8.88 -16.87 -13.38
C LEU A 471 7.42 -17.10 -12.91
N GLY A 472 6.69 -16.03 -12.58
CA GLY A 472 5.29 -16.14 -12.15
C GLY A 472 4.37 -16.67 -13.23
N ILE A 473 4.49 -16.16 -14.45
CA ILE A 473 3.70 -16.61 -15.61
C ILE A 473 4.03 -18.07 -15.93
N GLY A 474 5.32 -18.43 -15.98
CA GLY A 474 5.77 -19.82 -16.23
C GLY A 474 5.23 -20.75 -15.15
N TYR A 475 5.37 -20.38 -13.88
CA TYR A 475 4.86 -21.17 -12.76
C TYR A 475 3.33 -21.32 -12.84
N GLY A 476 2.59 -20.22 -13.05
CA GLY A 476 1.13 -20.25 -13.20
C GLY A 476 0.68 -21.11 -14.39
N ALA A 477 1.34 -20.99 -15.53
CA ALA A 477 1.05 -21.79 -16.72
C ALA A 477 1.27 -23.30 -16.48
N ILE A 478 2.37 -23.67 -15.85
CA ILE A 478 2.67 -25.08 -15.50
C ILE A 478 1.60 -25.60 -14.51
N LYS A 479 1.33 -24.83 -13.45
CA LYS A 479 0.41 -25.24 -12.38
C LYS A 479 -1.03 -25.39 -12.85
N THR A 480 -1.47 -24.57 -13.81
CA THR A 480 -2.85 -24.53 -14.32
C THR A 480 -3.00 -25.17 -15.70
N HIS A 481 -2.01 -25.93 -16.17
CA HIS A 481 -2.02 -26.54 -17.52
C HIS A 481 -2.34 -25.51 -18.63
N GLY A 482 -1.61 -24.39 -18.63
CA GLY A 482 -1.80 -23.31 -19.58
C GLY A 482 -2.99 -22.38 -19.29
N PHE A 483 -3.25 -22.11 -18.00
CA PHE A 483 -4.37 -21.29 -17.50
C PHE A 483 -5.77 -21.87 -17.85
N LYS A 484 -5.87 -23.19 -17.97
CA LYS A 484 -7.13 -23.91 -18.27
C LYS A 484 -7.86 -24.41 -17.03
N SER A 485 -7.16 -24.61 -15.90
CA SER A 485 -7.75 -24.96 -14.61
C SER A 485 -7.90 -23.72 -13.73
N GLU A 486 -8.59 -23.84 -12.58
CA GLU A 486 -8.78 -22.75 -11.64
C GLU A 486 -7.45 -22.07 -11.27
N LEU A 487 -7.45 -20.75 -11.36
CA LEU A 487 -6.30 -19.91 -11.04
C LEU A 487 -6.16 -19.79 -9.52
N VAL A 488 -4.92 -19.72 -9.10
CA VAL A 488 -4.55 -19.50 -7.71
C VAL A 488 -5.08 -18.16 -7.23
N SER A 489 -5.80 -18.16 -6.11
CA SER A 489 -6.21 -16.94 -5.41
C SER A 489 -5.02 -16.36 -4.63
N PHE A 490 -4.83 -15.04 -4.72
CA PHE A 490 -3.89 -14.26 -3.91
C PHE A 490 -4.60 -13.53 -2.76
N GLU A 491 -5.80 -13.95 -2.40
CA GLU A 491 -6.52 -13.35 -1.27
C GLU A 491 -5.73 -13.57 0.02
N ILE A 492 -5.51 -12.50 0.74
CA ILE A 492 -4.94 -12.55 2.09
C ILE A 492 -6.02 -13.15 2.97
N PRO A 493 -5.78 -14.29 3.66
CA PRO A 493 -6.79 -14.92 4.50
C PRO A 493 -7.19 -13.95 5.62
N ASP A 494 -8.51 -13.74 5.80
CA ASP A 494 -9.03 -13.01 6.93
C ASP A 494 -8.63 -13.67 8.25
N GLU A 495 -8.32 -12.88 9.28
CA GLU A 495 -7.98 -13.39 10.62
C GLU A 495 -9.12 -14.23 11.25
N ALA A 496 -10.35 -14.10 10.74
CA ALA A 496 -11.53 -14.83 11.21
C ALA A 496 -11.49 -16.34 10.91
N ASP A 497 -10.88 -16.76 9.79
CA ASP A 497 -10.80 -18.19 9.43
C ASP A 497 -9.87 -18.99 10.36
N GLY A 498 -8.90 -18.33 11.01
CA GLY A 498 -8.03 -18.94 12.00
C GLY A 498 -8.71 -19.25 13.33
N ALA A 499 -9.80 -18.56 13.64
CA ALA A 499 -10.55 -18.74 14.90
C ALA A 499 -11.63 -19.82 14.81
N ALA A 500 -12.25 -20.01 13.64
CA ALA A 500 -13.32 -20.98 13.44
C ALA A 500 -12.82 -22.43 13.34
N GLY A 501 -11.60 -22.67 12.87
CA GLY A 501 -10.99 -23.99 12.80
C GLY A 501 -10.45 -24.53 14.14
N ALA A 502 -10.58 -23.77 15.23
CA ALA A 502 -10.09 -24.16 16.56
C ALA A 502 -11.20 -24.52 17.57
N ALA A 503 -12.46 -24.47 17.13
CA ALA A 503 -13.64 -24.82 17.93
C ALA A 503 -14.32 -26.11 17.47
N SER A 504 -13.72 -26.87 16.55
CA SER A 504 -14.16 -28.20 16.15
C SER A 504 -13.18 -29.30 16.58
#